data_5fdc09234573762702977996f492bc23
#
_entry.id   5fdc09234573762702977996f492bc23
#
_cell.length_a   1.000
_cell.length_b   1.000
_cell.length_c   1.000
_cell.angle_alpha   90.00
_cell.angle_beta   90.00
_cell.angle_gamma   90.00
#
_symmetry.space_group_name_H-M   'P 1'
#
loop_
_entity.id
_entity.type
_entity.pdbx_description
1 polymer ?
#
loop_
_entity_poly.entity_id
_entity_poly.type
_entity_poly.pdbx_seq_one_letter_code
_entity_poly.pdbx_strand_id
1 'polypeptide(L)'
;YKLRKNNSEHVVEADVVLVATGRKPYTEGLGLNALGIEMTQRGQIEVDAQWQTNIPSIYAIGDVIEGPMLAHKAEDEGMAAADQIAGHYGHVNYSVIPGVIYTHPEVANVGETEATLKTQNRKYKTGKFNFMGNGRAKANFSGEGFVKILADAETDRILGAHIIGPSAGDLI
;
A
#
# COMPACT_ATOMS: atom_id res chain seq x y z
N TYR A 1 -27.32 -11.64 0.41
CA TYR A 1 -25.85 -11.75 0.36
C TYR A 1 -25.45 -13.20 0.00
N LYS A 2 -24.72 -13.39 -1.10
CA LYS A 2 -24.23 -14.72 -1.53
C LYS A 2 -22.80 -14.94 -1.09
N LEU A 3 -22.56 -15.85 -0.17
CA LEU A 3 -21.21 -16.30 0.17
C LEU A 3 -20.69 -17.27 -0.90
N ARG A 4 -19.63 -16.89 -1.63
CA ARG A 4 -19.04 -17.71 -2.70
C ARG A 4 -18.53 -19.09 -2.22
N LYS A 5 -18.21 -19.26 -0.94
CA LYS A 5 -17.58 -20.48 -0.44
C LYS A 5 -18.55 -21.66 -0.27
N ASN A 6 -19.86 -21.42 -0.10
CA ASN A 6 -20.83 -22.48 0.19
C ASN A 6 -22.15 -22.37 -0.62
N ASN A 7 -22.24 -21.48 -1.61
CA ASN A 7 -23.45 -21.22 -2.38
C ASN A 7 -24.72 -20.98 -1.52
N SER A 8 -24.52 -20.58 -0.26
CA SER A 8 -25.61 -20.30 0.67
C SER A 8 -25.97 -18.82 0.62
N GLU A 9 -27.28 -18.54 0.61
CA GLU A 9 -27.78 -17.19 0.75
C GLU A 9 -28.02 -16.89 2.23
N HIS A 10 -27.42 -15.80 2.70
CA HIS A 10 -27.70 -15.26 4.02
C HIS A 10 -28.40 -13.93 3.87
N VAL A 11 -29.54 -13.80 4.50
CA VAL A 11 -30.26 -12.52 4.59
C VAL A 11 -29.84 -11.84 5.90
N VAL A 12 -29.37 -10.61 5.78
CA VAL A 12 -29.09 -9.73 6.92
C VAL A 12 -29.98 -8.51 6.78
N GLU A 13 -30.81 -8.30 7.78
CA GLU A 13 -31.62 -7.09 7.89
C GLU A 13 -30.80 -5.95 8.49
N ALA A 14 -30.88 -4.77 7.89
CA ALA A 14 -30.16 -3.60 8.36
C ALA A 14 -30.88 -2.32 7.93
N ASP A 15 -30.83 -1.29 8.76
CA ASP A 15 -31.40 0.03 8.45
C ASP A 15 -30.52 0.81 7.46
N VAL A 16 -29.20 0.56 7.47
CA VAL A 16 -28.22 1.20 6.60
C VAL A 16 -27.20 0.19 6.12
N VAL A 17 -26.82 0.26 4.86
CA VAL A 17 -25.75 -0.56 4.27
C VAL A 17 -24.61 0.32 3.81
N LEU A 18 -23.42 0.10 4.37
CA LEU A 18 -22.17 0.74 3.94
C LEU A 18 -21.45 -0.16 2.93
N VAL A 19 -21.24 0.35 1.72
CA VAL A 19 -20.41 -0.30 0.70
C VAL A 19 -19.04 0.36 0.68
N ALA A 20 -18.04 -0.33 1.22
CA ALA A 20 -16.66 0.15 1.35
C ALA A 20 -15.66 -0.87 0.76
N THR A 21 -15.89 -1.27 -0.50
CA THR A 21 -15.19 -2.39 -1.17
C THR A 21 -13.93 -1.98 -1.92
N GLY A 22 -13.37 -0.80 -1.63
CA GLY A 22 -12.14 -0.30 -2.23
C GLY A 22 -12.35 0.95 -3.09
N ARG A 23 -11.37 1.22 -3.93
CA ARG A 23 -11.28 2.40 -4.80
C ARG A 23 -11.01 1.96 -6.23
N LYS A 24 -11.36 2.79 -7.18
CA LYS A 24 -10.97 2.68 -8.59
C LYS A 24 -10.45 4.03 -9.09
N PRO A 25 -9.56 4.01 -10.10
CA PRO A 25 -9.07 5.24 -10.70
C PRO A 25 -10.24 6.06 -11.26
N TYR A 26 -10.17 7.36 -11.07
CA TYR A 26 -11.13 8.29 -11.64
C TYR A 26 -10.50 8.98 -12.85
N THR A 27 -10.84 8.51 -14.03
CA THR A 27 -10.27 8.95 -15.32
C THR A 27 -11.32 9.55 -16.25
N GLU A 28 -12.56 9.68 -15.78
CA GLU A 28 -13.67 10.23 -16.57
C GLU A 28 -13.44 11.72 -16.87
N GLY A 29 -13.77 12.14 -18.09
CA GLY A 29 -13.68 13.54 -18.51
C GLY A 29 -12.29 14.03 -18.91
N LEU A 30 -11.25 13.20 -18.80
CA LEU A 30 -9.88 13.57 -19.17
C LEU A 30 -9.59 13.45 -20.68
N GLY A 31 -10.53 12.94 -21.46
CA GLY A 31 -10.35 12.81 -22.92
C GLY A 31 -9.32 11.76 -23.34
N LEU A 32 -8.97 10.82 -22.47
CA LEU A 32 -7.90 9.83 -22.69
C LEU A 32 -8.08 9.01 -23.98
N ASN A 33 -9.30 8.55 -24.24
CA ASN A 33 -9.62 7.79 -25.45
C ASN A 33 -9.43 8.62 -26.73
N ALA A 34 -9.75 9.91 -26.69
CA ALA A 34 -9.57 10.81 -27.86
C ALA A 34 -8.09 11.05 -28.17
N LEU A 35 -7.24 10.97 -27.14
CA LEU A 35 -5.78 11.09 -27.27
C LEU A 35 -5.10 9.75 -27.57
N GLY A 36 -5.83 8.63 -27.53
CA GLY A 36 -5.27 7.30 -27.71
C GLY A 36 -4.37 6.84 -26.56
N ILE A 37 -4.61 7.33 -25.33
CA ILE A 37 -3.87 6.90 -24.15
C ILE A 37 -4.26 5.48 -23.78
N GLU A 38 -3.27 4.62 -23.59
CA GLU A 38 -3.44 3.23 -23.21
C GLU A 38 -3.86 3.09 -21.76
N MET A 39 -4.80 2.17 -21.52
CA MET A 39 -5.37 1.92 -20.20
C MET A 39 -5.48 0.43 -19.91
N THR A 40 -5.26 0.04 -18.67
CA THR A 40 -5.47 -1.33 -18.21
C THR A 40 -6.96 -1.69 -18.20
N GLN A 41 -7.26 -3.00 -18.13
CA GLN A 41 -8.65 -3.48 -17.97
C GLN A 41 -9.34 -2.97 -16.69
N ARG A 42 -8.55 -2.48 -15.72
CA ARG A 42 -9.07 -1.90 -14.46
C ARG A 42 -9.30 -0.39 -14.55
N GLY A 43 -9.05 0.21 -15.71
CA GLY A 43 -9.22 1.64 -15.95
C GLY A 43 -8.08 2.51 -15.41
N GLN A 44 -6.91 1.92 -15.17
CA GLN A 44 -5.69 2.64 -14.82
C GLN A 44 -4.98 3.07 -16.11
N ILE A 45 -4.31 4.21 -16.07
CA ILE A 45 -3.46 4.70 -17.18
C ILE A 45 -2.17 3.87 -17.18
N GLU A 46 -1.80 3.32 -18.33
CA GLU A 46 -0.53 2.62 -18.49
C GLU A 46 0.62 3.61 -18.62
N VAL A 47 1.68 3.39 -17.86
CA VAL A 47 2.89 4.22 -17.86
C VAL A 47 4.14 3.34 -17.85
N ASP A 48 5.22 3.89 -18.33
CA ASP A 48 6.55 3.27 -18.25
C ASP A 48 7.19 3.48 -16.86
N ALA A 49 8.46 3.08 -16.73
CA ALA A 49 9.22 3.23 -15.48
C ALA A 49 9.54 4.70 -15.12
N GLN A 50 9.28 5.65 -16.02
CA GLN A 50 9.45 7.08 -15.85
C GLN A 50 8.10 7.82 -15.75
N TRP A 51 7.01 7.11 -15.48
CA TRP A 51 5.63 7.62 -15.40
C TRP A 51 5.10 8.25 -16.68
N GLN A 52 5.77 8.03 -17.84
CA GLN A 52 5.35 8.51 -19.13
C GLN A 52 4.31 7.55 -19.72
N THR A 53 3.25 8.08 -20.31
CA THR A 53 2.26 7.31 -21.06
C THR A 53 2.80 6.95 -22.45
N ASN A 54 2.02 6.22 -23.24
CA ASN A 54 2.31 5.99 -24.66
C ASN A 54 2.36 7.29 -25.51
N ILE A 55 1.93 8.43 -24.95
CA ILE A 55 2.07 9.78 -25.55
C ILE A 55 3.23 10.51 -24.86
N PRO A 56 4.34 10.81 -25.53
CA PRO A 56 5.59 11.26 -24.90
C PRO A 56 5.52 12.56 -24.09
N SER A 57 4.50 13.40 -24.30
CA SER A 57 4.30 14.64 -23.54
C SER A 57 3.34 14.50 -22.37
N ILE A 58 2.82 13.31 -22.11
CA ILE A 58 1.80 13.05 -21.06
C ILE A 58 2.34 12.05 -20.06
N TYR A 59 2.30 12.44 -18.80
CA TYR A 59 2.70 11.64 -17.65
C TYR A 59 1.48 11.38 -16.77
N ALA A 60 1.47 10.25 -16.06
CA ALA A 60 0.44 9.94 -15.08
C ALA A 60 1.08 9.38 -13.81
N ILE A 61 0.57 9.78 -12.65
CA ILE A 61 1.06 9.42 -11.33
C ILE A 61 -0.10 9.17 -10.37
N GLY A 62 0.18 8.61 -9.21
CA GLY A 62 -0.77 8.47 -8.10
C GLY A 62 -1.86 7.44 -8.34
N ASP A 63 -3.09 7.77 -7.94
CA ASP A 63 -4.22 6.85 -7.90
C ASP A 63 -4.72 6.40 -9.28
N VAL A 64 -4.31 7.07 -10.35
CA VAL A 64 -4.74 6.75 -11.72
C VAL A 64 -3.85 5.76 -12.44
N ILE A 65 -2.71 5.38 -11.86
CA ILE A 65 -1.78 4.37 -12.39
C ILE A 65 -1.78 3.12 -11.52
N GLU A 66 -1.04 2.09 -11.91
CA GLU A 66 -0.90 0.86 -11.13
C GLU A 66 -0.18 1.11 -9.80
N GLY A 67 -0.62 0.38 -8.76
CA GLY A 67 -0.03 0.40 -7.42
C GLY A 67 -1.04 0.77 -6.32
N PRO A 68 -0.59 0.89 -5.09
CA PRO A 68 -1.44 1.30 -3.97
C PRO A 68 -1.88 2.76 -4.11
N MET A 69 -3.16 3.01 -3.83
CA MET A 69 -3.75 4.37 -3.86
C MET A 69 -3.43 5.08 -2.55
N LEU A 70 -2.22 5.66 -2.46
CA LEU A 70 -1.67 6.31 -1.27
C LEU A 70 -1.12 7.69 -1.63
N ALA A 71 -1.47 8.71 -0.82
CA ALA A 71 -1.08 10.10 -1.06
C ALA A 71 0.45 10.27 -1.11
N HIS A 72 1.18 9.73 -0.14
CA HIS A 72 2.64 9.82 -0.09
C HIS A 72 3.33 9.09 -1.26
N LYS A 73 2.76 7.98 -1.79
CA LYS A 73 3.24 7.38 -3.04
C LYS A 73 3.10 8.36 -4.20
N ALA A 74 1.94 9.00 -4.31
CA ALA A 74 1.68 9.97 -5.38
C ALA A 74 2.58 11.21 -5.29
N GLU A 75 2.91 11.66 -4.08
CA GLU A 75 3.86 12.74 -3.83
C GLU A 75 5.27 12.38 -4.28
N ASP A 76 5.78 11.21 -3.90
CA ASP A 76 7.08 10.69 -4.34
C ASP A 76 7.15 10.54 -5.87
N GLU A 77 6.11 9.98 -6.48
CA GLU A 77 5.99 9.86 -7.94
C GLU A 77 5.95 11.23 -8.62
N GLY A 78 5.24 12.21 -8.03
CA GLY A 78 5.17 13.57 -8.55
C GLY A 78 6.52 14.27 -8.56
N MET A 79 7.28 14.15 -7.49
CA MET A 79 8.65 14.68 -7.42
C MET A 79 9.56 14.02 -8.45
N ALA A 80 9.55 12.69 -8.50
CA ALA A 80 10.39 11.93 -9.42
C ALA A 80 10.02 12.16 -10.90
N ALA A 81 8.73 12.27 -11.24
CA ALA A 81 8.28 12.61 -12.58
C ALA A 81 8.68 14.03 -12.98
N ALA A 82 8.61 14.99 -12.05
CA ALA A 82 9.07 16.36 -12.30
C ALA A 82 10.58 16.41 -12.57
N ASP A 83 11.37 15.66 -11.82
CA ASP A 83 12.81 15.51 -12.06
C ASP A 83 13.09 14.93 -13.45
N GLN A 84 12.36 13.88 -13.86
CA GLN A 84 12.48 13.30 -15.21
C GLN A 84 12.16 14.33 -16.30
N ILE A 85 11.07 15.08 -16.15
CA ILE A 85 10.68 16.12 -17.11
C ILE A 85 11.75 17.22 -17.20
N ALA A 86 12.41 17.53 -16.09
CA ALA A 86 13.51 18.50 -16.03
C ALA A 86 14.86 17.95 -16.54
N GLY A 87 14.92 16.68 -16.96
CA GLY A 87 16.14 16.03 -17.43
C GLY A 87 17.06 15.54 -16.31
N HIS A 88 16.55 15.44 -15.10
CA HIS A 88 17.24 14.86 -13.95
C HIS A 88 16.85 13.37 -13.76
N TYR A 89 17.56 12.68 -12.86
CA TYR A 89 17.22 11.31 -12.50
C TYR A 89 16.14 11.29 -11.41
N GLY A 90 14.92 10.99 -11.80
CA GLY A 90 13.80 10.73 -10.89
C GLY A 90 13.71 9.24 -10.52
N HIS A 91 13.54 8.94 -9.24
CA HIS A 91 13.41 7.56 -8.74
C HIS A 91 12.51 7.48 -7.50
N VAL A 92 11.64 6.46 -7.47
CA VAL A 92 10.83 6.10 -6.29
C VAL A 92 11.21 4.71 -5.83
N ASN A 93 11.51 4.56 -4.55
CA ASN A 93 11.72 3.26 -3.94
C ASN A 93 10.40 2.70 -3.39
N TYR A 94 9.66 2.00 -4.22
CA TYR A 94 8.37 1.41 -3.84
C TYR A 94 8.46 0.39 -2.70
N SER A 95 9.64 -0.18 -2.41
CA SER A 95 9.80 -1.15 -1.33
C SER A 95 9.74 -0.56 0.08
N VAL A 96 9.78 0.76 0.19
CA VAL A 96 9.75 1.47 1.48
C VAL A 96 8.54 2.39 1.63
N ILE A 97 7.54 2.25 0.78
CA ILE A 97 6.28 2.98 0.90
C ILE A 97 5.43 2.30 1.98
N PRO A 98 5.11 2.98 3.09
CA PRO A 98 4.32 2.39 4.15
C PRO A 98 2.84 2.35 3.81
N GLY A 99 2.14 1.33 4.33
CA GLY A 99 0.69 1.22 4.29
C GLY A 99 0.11 1.24 5.69
N VAL A 100 -1.01 1.95 5.87
CA VAL A 100 -1.70 2.05 7.17
C VAL A 100 -3.19 1.75 6.99
N ILE A 101 -3.74 0.95 7.91
CA ILE A 101 -5.18 0.73 8.05
C ILE A 101 -5.58 1.36 9.38
N TYR A 102 -6.40 2.40 9.32
CA TYR A 102 -6.84 3.21 10.45
C TYR A 102 -8.03 2.58 11.20
N THR A 103 -7.85 1.33 11.59
CA THR A 103 -8.76 0.60 12.48
C THR A 103 -8.41 0.88 13.95
N HIS A 104 -9.13 0.28 14.88
CA HIS A 104 -8.74 0.28 16.29
C HIS A 104 -8.60 -1.18 16.76
N PRO A 105 -7.37 -1.64 17.07
CA PRO A 105 -6.06 -0.98 16.87
C PRO A 105 -5.72 -0.76 15.39
N GLU A 106 -4.82 0.20 15.12
CA GLU A 106 -4.29 0.44 13.78
C GLU A 106 -3.38 -0.70 13.32
N VAL A 107 -3.28 -0.89 12.00
CA VAL A 107 -2.34 -1.82 11.38
C VAL A 107 -1.46 -1.05 10.40
N ALA A 108 -0.16 -1.09 10.59
CA ALA A 108 0.80 -0.44 9.70
C ALA A 108 1.87 -1.43 9.25
N ASN A 109 2.36 -1.24 8.03
CA ASN A 109 3.40 -2.08 7.46
C ASN A 109 4.24 -1.33 6.43
N VAL A 110 5.48 -1.77 6.29
CA VAL A 110 6.37 -1.35 5.21
C VAL A 110 7.24 -2.53 4.80
N GLY A 111 7.59 -2.62 3.53
CA GLY A 111 8.45 -3.67 3.00
C GLY A 111 7.76 -5.02 2.83
N GLU A 112 8.54 -6.08 2.89
CA GLU A 112 8.13 -7.44 2.57
C GLU A 112 7.33 -8.11 3.68
N THR A 113 6.42 -8.99 3.29
CA THR A 113 5.72 -9.90 4.22
C THR A 113 6.44 -11.25 4.31
N GLU A 114 6.18 -12.01 5.39
CA GLU A 114 6.68 -13.38 5.48
C GLU A 114 6.17 -14.26 4.31
N ALA A 115 4.95 -14.02 3.84
CA ALA A 115 4.38 -14.77 2.73
C ALA A 115 5.17 -14.50 1.44
N THR A 116 5.50 -13.24 1.16
CA THR A 116 6.31 -12.85 0.01
C THR A 116 7.71 -13.45 0.09
N LEU A 117 8.38 -13.33 1.24
CA LEU A 117 9.73 -13.87 1.44
C LEU A 117 9.78 -15.40 1.27
N LYS A 118 8.75 -16.11 1.75
CA LYS A 118 8.60 -17.56 1.53
C LYS A 118 8.42 -17.91 0.06
N THR A 119 7.61 -17.16 -0.67
CA THR A 119 7.39 -17.37 -2.11
C THR A 119 8.68 -17.13 -2.92
N GLN A 120 9.47 -16.14 -2.50
CA GLN A 120 10.79 -15.83 -3.08
C GLN A 120 11.89 -16.79 -2.64
N ASN A 121 11.62 -17.74 -1.75
CA ASN A 121 12.61 -18.61 -1.10
C ASN A 121 13.75 -17.83 -0.42
N ARG A 122 13.47 -16.61 0.04
CA ARG A 122 14.44 -15.77 0.72
C ARG A 122 14.54 -16.15 2.19
N LYS A 123 15.79 -16.37 2.68
CA LYS A 123 16.05 -16.66 4.10
C LYS A 123 15.93 -15.39 4.93
N TYR A 124 15.18 -15.44 6.02
CA TYR A 124 14.96 -14.30 6.89
C TYR A 124 14.91 -14.71 8.36
N LYS A 125 15.13 -13.73 9.23
CA LYS A 125 14.94 -13.79 10.68
C LYS A 125 13.72 -12.95 11.05
N THR A 126 13.01 -13.34 12.11
CA THR A 126 11.86 -12.61 12.63
C THR A 126 12.12 -12.19 14.07
N GLY A 127 12.01 -10.89 14.34
CA GLY A 127 11.95 -10.32 15.68
C GLY A 127 10.51 -9.86 15.96
N LYS A 128 9.96 -10.19 17.14
CA LYS A 128 8.63 -9.75 17.56
C LYS A 128 8.66 -9.25 19.00
N PHE A 129 8.04 -8.11 19.25
CA PHE A 129 7.89 -7.55 20.59
C PHE A 129 6.43 -7.13 20.82
N ASN A 130 5.83 -7.63 21.90
CA ASN A 130 4.46 -7.29 22.28
C ASN A 130 4.43 -6.01 23.13
N PHE A 131 3.47 -5.11 22.87
CA PHE A 131 3.33 -3.85 23.61
C PHE A 131 3.04 -4.03 25.10
N MET A 132 2.48 -5.16 25.51
CA MET A 132 2.39 -5.53 26.93
C MET A 132 3.74 -5.51 27.67
N GLY A 133 4.86 -5.65 26.97
CA GLY A 133 6.22 -5.51 27.50
C GLY A 133 6.69 -4.07 27.62
N ASN A 134 5.98 -3.10 27.04
CA ASN A 134 6.36 -1.69 26.99
C ASN A 134 5.78 -0.91 28.16
N GLY A 135 6.62 -0.20 28.94
CA GLY A 135 6.18 0.56 30.11
C GLY A 135 5.21 1.70 29.78
N ARG A 136 5.46 2.43 28.68
CA ARG A 136 4.56 3.51 28.24
C ARG A 136 3.21 2.97 27.77
N ALA A 137 3.20 1.87 27.02
CA ALA A 137 1.96 1.23 26.60
C ALA A 137 1.11 0.78 27.80
N LYS A 138 1.75 0.24 28.84
CA LYS A 138 1.07 -0.10 30.10
C LYS A 138 0.50 1.12 30.81
N ALA A 139 1.28 2.21 30.91
CA ALA A 139 0.84 3.45 31.53
C ALA A 139 -0.36 4.08 30.81
N ASN A 140 -0.43 3.90 29.48
CA ASN A 140 -1.52 4.41 28.64
C ASN A 140 -2.69 3.42 28.51
N PHE A 141 -2.66 2.26 29.18
CA PHE A 141 -3.66 1.19 29.04
C PHE A 141 -3.83 0.72 27.57
N SER A 142 -2.76 0.77 26.80
CA SER A 142 -2.72 0.49 25.36
C SER A 142 -1.74 -0.64 25.00
N GLY A 143 -1.67 -1.67 25.83
CA GLY A 143 -0.75 -2.79 25.69
C GLY A 143 -1.12 -3.81 24.62
N GLU A 144 -2.20 -3.61 23.89
CA GLU A 144 -2.61 -4.50 22.81
C GLU A 144 -1.71 -4.35 21.59
N GLY A 145 -1.39 -5.49 20.95
CA GLY A 145 -0.64 -5.50 19.71
C GLY A 145 0.85 -5.80 19.85
N PHE A 146 1.56 -5.60 18.77
CA PHE A 146 2.98 -5.93 18.67
C PHE A 146 3.67 -5.18 17.52
N VAL A 147 5.00 -5.15 17.59
CA VAL A 147 5.88 -4.84 16.45
C VAL A 147 6.55 -6.13 15.99
N LYS A 148 6.59 -6.36 14.68
CA LYS A 148 7.32 -7.46 14.04
C LYS A 148 8.26 -6.91 12.98
N ILE A 149 9.54 -7.29 13.06
CA ILE A 149 10.57 -6.96 12.09
C ILE A 149 11.01 -8.22 11.38
N LEU A 150 11.15 -8.14 10.07
CA LEU A 150 11.75 -9.16 9.22
C LEU A 150 13.12 -8.66 8.77
N ALA A 151 14.15 -9.46 8.97
CA ALA A 151 15.50 -9.13 8.55
C ALA A 151 16.10 -10.25 7.71
N ASP A 152 16.95 -9.91 6.78
CA ASP A 152 17.72 -10.86 5.99
C ASP A 152 18.58 -11.73 6.91
N ALA A 153 18.60 -13.05 6.66
CA ALA A 153 19.25 -14.00 7.55
C ALA A 153 20.77 -13.87 7.58
N GLU A 154 21.38 -13.33 6.52
CA GLU A 154 22.84 -13.26 6.35
C GLU A 154 23.37 -11.85 6.64
N THR A 155 22.65 -10.83 6.17
CA THR A 155 23.13 -9.44 6.22
C THR A 155 22.51 -8.60 7.33
N ASP A 156 21.50 -9.11 8.02
CA ASP A 156 20.66 -8.39 9.00
C ASP A 156 19.93 -7.15 8.44
N ARG A 157 19.96 -6.93 7.12
CA ARG A 157 19.21 -5.85 6.50
C ARG A 157 17.72 -6.02 6.77
N ILE A 158 17.05 -4.96 7.23
CA ILE A 158 15.58 -4.97 7.41
C ILE A 158 14.91 -5.14 6.05
N LEU A 159 14.01 -6.11 5.98
CA LEU A 159 13.23 -6.46 4.80
C LEU A 159 11.78 -6.01 4.92
N GLY A 160 11.26 -5.93 6.14
CA GLY A 160 9.90 -5.47 6.40
C GLY A 160 9.65 -5.22 7.87
N ALA A 161 8.73 -4.30 8.13
CA ALA A 161 8.23 -3.99 9.47
C ALA A 161 6.70 -4.02 9.47
N HIS A 162 6.13 -4.57 10.54
CA HIS A 162 4.67 -4.73 10.69
C HIS A 162 4.29 -4.40 12.12
N ILE A 163 3.34 -3.51 12.28
CA ILE A 163 2.87 -3.04 13.58
C ILE A 163 1.35 -3.21 13.62
N ILE A 164 0.86 -3.74 14.73
CA ILE A 164 -0.56 -3.67 15.08
C ILE A 164 -0.65 -3.11 16.49
N GLY A 165 -1.34 -2.02 16.66
CA GLY A 165 -1.48 -1.36 17.95
C GLY A 165 -1.91 0.09 17.83
N PRO A 166 -2.11 0.78 18.95
CA PRO A 166 -2.40 2.21 18.97
C PRO A 166 -1.29 3.02 18.30
N SER A 167 -1.67 3.99 17.46
CA SER A 167 -0.75 4.85 16.72
C SER A 167 0.28 4.10 15.85
N ALA A 168 -0.08 2.94 15.32
CA ALA A 168 0.82 2.18 14.45
C ALA A 168 1.22 2.97 13.20
N GLY A 169 0.33 3.84 12.69
CA GLY A 169 0.61 4.73 11.57
C GLY A 169 1.66 5.80 11.86
N ASP A 170 1.77 6.24 13.12
CA ASP A 170 2.80 7.19 13.54
C ASP A 170 4.16 6.51 13.79
N LEU A 171 4.14 5.20 14.04
CA LEU A 171 5.33 4.44 14.40
C LEU A 171 6.06 3.85 13.20
N ILE A 172 5.35 3.60 12.09
CA ILE A 172 5.91 2.96 10.91
C ILE A 172 6.79 3.93 10.13
#